data_68fc0a08fdd8b4fc829d4e97f877c0d7
#
_entry.id   68fc0a08fdd8b4fc829d4e97f877c0d7
#
_cell.length_a   1.000
_cell.length_b   1.000
_cell.length_c   1.000
_cell.angle_alpha   90.00
_cell.angle_beta   90.00
_cell.angle_gamma   90.00
#
_symmetry.space_group_name_H-M   'P 1'
#
loop_
_entity.id
_entity.type
_entity.pdbx_description
1 polymer ?
#
loop_
_entity_poly.entity_id
_entity_poly.type
_entity_poly.pdbx_seq_one_letter_code
_entity_poly.pdbx_strand_id
1 'polypeptide(L)'
;MKVILYMAISLNGMIAKSDDDTSWISKEEWDSYSLTVQTAGNLIVGHRTYNILTKQPEFSEFKDVKLVVVAQEDFQTLTKNHLVAHSPKEALKLLSDFEVVVAGGGALNASFVEENLIDEIFIDIEPIILGRGIPLFRDKDFERKLKLLDQKKIADNEIQLHYQVLK
;
A
#
# COMPACT_ATOMS: atom_id res chain seq x y z
N MET A 1 -8.55 2.37 15.37
CA MET A 1 -8.36 2.12 13.91
C MET A 1 -7.08 1.32 13.74
N LYS A 2 -7.13 0.18 13.07
CA LYS A 2 -5.94 -0.62 12.73
C LYS A 2 -5.43 -0.19 11.34
N VAL A 3 -4.15 0.10 11.24
CA VAL A 3 -3.51 0.57 10.01
C VAL A 3 -2.63 -0.55 9.45
N ILE A 4 -2.98 -1.02 8.27
CA ILE A 4 -2.32 -2.13 7.57
C ILE A 4 -1.55 -1.58 6.38
N LEU A 5 -0.24 -1.77 6.33
CA LEU A 5 0.54 -1.58 5.11
C LEU A 5 0.46 -2.85 4.27
N TYR A 6 -0.03 -2.76 3.04
CA TYR A 6 -0.09 -3.88 2.10
C TYR A 6 0.68 -3.55 0.82
N MET A 7 1.66 -4.37 0.46
CA MET A 7 2.50 -4.16 -0.73
C MET A 7 2.98 -5.46 -1.34
N ALA A 8 2.95 -5.52 -2.67
CA ALA A 8 3.76 -6.45 -3.44
C ALA A 8 5.18 -5.92 -3.59
N ILE A 9 6.16 -6.78 -3.51
CA ILE A 9 7.57 -6.43 -3.72
C ILE A 9 8.27 -7.46 -4.60
N SER A 10 9.29 -7.03 -5.34
CA SER A 10 10.30 -7.94 -5.86
C SER A 10 11.11 -8.56 -4.72
N LEU A 11 11.80 -9.67 -4.98
CA LEU A 11 12.64 -10.34 -3.97
C LEU A 11 13.66 -9.38 -3.31
N ASN A 12 14.13 -8.38 -4.04
CA ASN A 12 15.07 -7.37 -3.53
C ASN A 12 14.41 -6.05 -3.09
N GLY A 13 13.09 -6.05 -2.81
CA GLY A 13 12.39 -4.98 -2.08
C GLY A 13 11.92 -3.80 -2.92
N MET A 14 11.74 -3.95 -4.23
CA MET A 14 11.18 -2.91 -5.10
C MET A 14 9.68 -3.08 -5.26
N ILE A 15 8.93 -1.97 -5.28
CA ILE A 15 7.46 -1.95 -5.48
C ILE A 15 7.07 -1.63 -6.92
N ALA A 16 7.97 -1.09 -7.72
CA ALA A 16 7.79 -0.78 -9.14
C ALA A 16 9.14 -0.67 -9.82
N LYS A 17 9.18 -0.77 -11.15
CA LYS A 17 10.34 -0.33 -11.93
C LYS A 17 10.51 1.20 -11.84
N SER A 18 11.63 1.72 -12.32
CA SER A 18 11.94 3.15 -12.26
C SER A 18 10.97 4.04 -13.06
N ASP A 19 10.26 3.47 -14.04
CA ASP A 19 9.23 4.10 -14.86
C ASP A 19 7.79 3.87 -14.37
N ASP A 20 7.64 3.39 -13.13
CA ASP A 20 6.36 3.02 -12.50
C ASP A 20 5.71 1.74 -13.03
N ASP A 21 6.38 0.98 -13.88
CA ASP A 21 5.83 -0.28 -14.37
C ASP A 21 5.70 -1.31 -13.24
N THR A 22 4.48 -1.82 -13.07
CA THR A 22 4.09 -2.86 -12.11
C THR A 22 3.49 -4.09 -12.81
N SER A 23 3.68 -4.22 -14.12
CA SER A 23 3.12 -5.33 -14.93
C SER A 23 3.65 -6.71 -14.53
N TRP A 24 4.68 -6.76 -13.69
CA TRP A 24 5.27 -7.98 -13.14
C TRP A 24 4.52 -8.52 -11.91
N ILE A 25 3.59 -7.75 -11.36
CA ILE A 25 2.74 -8.18 -10.25
C ILE A 25 1.69 -9.17 -10.77
N SER A 26 1.51 -10.26 -10.04
CA SER A 26 0.61 -11.34 -10.42
C SER A 26 -0.87 -10.98 -10.24
N LYS A 27 -1.75 -11.75 -10.87
CA LYS A 27 -3.18 -11.64 -10.64
C LYS A 27 -3.54 -12.14 -9.22
N GLU A 28 -2.87 -13.15 -8.75
CA GLU A 28 -3.10 -13.75 -7.43
C GLU A 28 -2.79 -12.76 -6.31
N GLU A 29 -1.72 -11.96 -6.47
CA GLU A 29 -1.43 -10.83 -5.58
C GLU A 29 -2.54 -9.79 -5.62
N TRP A 30 -2.96 -9.38 -6.83
CA TRP A 30 -4.05 -8.41 -6.98
C TRP A 30 -5.33 -8.89 -6.29
N ASP A 31 -5.70 -10.15 -6.47
CA ASP A 31 -6.90 -10.73 -5.83
C ASP A 31 -6.79 -10.69 -4.29
N SER A 32 -5.62 -10.99 -3.74
CA SER A 32 -5.34 -10.92 -2.29
C SER A 32 -5.38 -9.48 -1.75
N TYR A 33 -4.74 -8.56 -2.46
CA TYR A 33 -4.75 -7.13 -2.15
C TYR A 33 -6.17 -6.55 -2.21
N SER A 34 -6.88 -6.79 -3.32
CA SER A 34 -8.24 -6.29 -3.53
C SER A 34 -9.20 -6.76 -2.44
N LEU A 35 -9.15 -8.05 -2.08
CA LEU A 35 -9.95 -8.60 -1.00
C LEU A 35 -9.64 -7.91 0.34
N THR A 36 -8.38 -7.66 0.65
CA THR A 36 -7.97 -6.99 1.89
C THR A 36 -8.48 -5.56 1.93
N VAL A 37 -8.36 -4.81 0.82
CA VAL A 37 -8.86 -3.43 0.71
C VAL A 37 -10.38 -3.37 0.84
N GLN A 38 -11.11 -4.26 0.15
CA GLN A 38 -12.58 -4.32 0.23
C GLN A 38 -13.07 -4.69 1.63
N THR A 39 -12.36 -5.61 2.32
CA THR A 39 -12.68 -6.01 3.69
C THR A 39 -12.46 -4.86 4.67
N ALA A 40 -11.38 -4.11 4.53
CA ALA A 40 -11.11 -2.92 5.36
C ALA A 40 -12.07 -1.75 5.04
N GLY A 41 -12.57 -1.67 3.81
CA GLY A 41 -13.45 -0.60 3.35
C GLY A 41 -12.79 0.76 3.18
N ASN A 42 -11.49 0.88 3.50
CA ASN A 42 -10.72 2.13 3.46
C ASN A 42 -9.35 1.92 2.84
N LEU A 43 -8.95 2.82 1.95
CA LEU A 43 -7.66 2.79 1.26
C LEU A 43 -6.99 4.16 1.32
N ILE A 44 -5.70 4.19 1.66
CA ILE A 44 -4.84 5.38 1.58
C ILE A 44 -3.71 5.10 0.60
N VAL A 45 -3.55 5.98 -0.38
CA VAL A 45 -2.47 5.93 -1.37
C VAL A 45 -1.81 7.29 -1.55
N GLY A 46 -0.57 7.31 -2.03
CA GLY A 46 0.07 8.55 -2.47
C GLY A 46 -0.45 8.99 -3.84
N HIS A 47 -0.32 10.27 -4.16
CA HIS A 47 -0.82 10.87 -5.41
C HIS A 47 -0.32 10.14 -6.67
N ARG A 48 0.98 9.81 -6.73
CA ARG A 48 1.55 9.07 -7.88
C ARG A 48 0.91 7.68 -8.02
N THR A 49 0.77 6.95 -6.91
CA THR A 49 0.13 5.64 -6.88
C THR A 49 -1.35 5.73 -7.28
N TYR A 50 -2.06 6.75 -6.83
CA TYR A 50 -3.43 7.02 -7.24
C TYR A 50 -3.57 7.16 -8.76
N ASN A 51 -2.67 7.94 -9.40
CA ASN A 51 -2.69 8.13 -10.85
C ASN A 51 -2.37 6.85 -11.65
N ILE A 52 -1.64 5.91 -11.08
CA ILE A 52 -1.37 4.59 -11.67
C ILE A 52 -2.57 3.67 -11.48
N LEU A 53 -3.04 3.56 -10.24
CA LEU A 53 -4.11 2.67 -9.82
C LEU A 53 -5.44 2.98 -10.56
N THR A 54 -5.78 4.25 -10.71
CA THR A 54 -7.02 4.68 -11.37
C THR A 54 -7.07 4.40 -12.88
N LYS A 55 -5.94 4.03 -13.48
CA LYS A 55 -5.86 3.63 -14.89
C LYS A 55 -6.02 2.11 -15.08
N GLN A 56 -5.98 1.33 -14.00
CA GLN A 56 -6.14 -0.11 -14.06
C GLN A 56 -7.64 -0.44 -14.22
N PRO A 57 -8.00 -1.40 -15.11
CA PRO A 57 -9.38 -1.83 -15.27
C PRO A 57 -10.02 -2.31 -13.95
N GLU A 58 -9.20 -2.97 -13.12
CA GLU A 58 -9.59 -3.56 -11.84
C GLU A 58 -9.91 -2.51 -10.77
N PHE A 59 -9.55 -1.23 -10.99
CA PHE A 59 -9.86 -0.16 -10.03
C PHE A 59 -11.36 -0.03 -9.72
N SER A 60 -12.21 -0.46 -10.65
CA SER A 60 -13.67 -0.53 -10.44
C SER A 60 -14.09 -1.41 -9.26
N GLU A 61 -13.24 -2.32 -8.81
CA GLU A 61 -13.47 -3.16 -7.63
C GLU A 61 -13.52 -2.33 -6.32
N PHE A 62 -12.95 -1.14 -6.33
CA PHE A 62 -12.89 -0.23 -5.16
C PHE A 62 -13.98 0.84 -5.13
N LYS A 63 -15.04 0.70 -5.94
CA LYS A 63 -16.13 1.68 -6.03
C LYS A 63 -16.80 2.01 -4.69
N ASP A 64 -16.87 1.05 -3.79
CA ASP A 64 -17.49 1.17 -2.46
C ASP A 64 -16.45 1.41 -1.34
N VAL A 65 -15.16 1.52 -1.68
CA VAL A 65 -14.06 1.77 -0.75
C VAL A 65 -13.90 3.29 -0.57
N LYS A 66 -13.78 3.74 0.68
CA LYS A 66 -13.38 5.12 0.96
C LYS A 66 -11.90 5.30 0.65
N LEU A 67 -11.58 6.19 -0.26
CA LEU A 67 -10.22 6.40 -0.72
C LEU A 67 -9.71 7.79 -0.32
N VAL A 68 -8.55 7.83 0.34
CA VAL A 68 -7.84 9.06 0.66
C VAL A 68 -6.51 9.07 -0.07
N VAL A 69 -6.23 10.17 -0.76
CA VAL A 69 -4.97 10.39 -1.46
C VAL A 69 -4.12 11.37 -0.66
N VAL A 70 -2.92 10.94 -0.28
CA VAL A 70 -1.96 11.84 0.35
C VAL A 70 -1.14 12.54 -0.74
N ALA A 71 -1.24 13.86 -0.80
CA ALA A 71 -0.61 14.73 -1.79
C ALA A 71 -0.04 15.99 -1.12
N GLN A 72 0.97 16.61 -1.74
CA GLN A 72 1.52 17.88 -1.25
C GLN A 72 0.57 19.05 -1.45
N GLU A 73 -0.19 19.00 -2.55
CA GLU A 73 -1.14 20.05 -2.94
C GLU A 73 -2.49 19.43 -3.28
N ASP A 74 -3.55 20.23 -3.20
CA ASP A 74 -4.88 19.84 -3.67
C ASP A 74 -4.87 19.57 -5.18
N PHE A 75 -5.63 18.58 -5.59
CA PHE A 75 -5.84 18.26 -6.99
C PHE A 75 -7.25 17.71 -7.20
N GLN A 76 -7.66 17.67 -8.47
CA GLN A 76 -8.97 17.12 -8.82
C GLN A 76 -8.90 15.57 -8.85
N THR A 77 -9.63 14.96 -7.94
CA THR A 77 -9.80 13.49 -7.93
C THR A 77 -10.83 13.04 -8.97
N LEU A 78 -10.83 11.75 -9.33
CA LEU A 78 -11.78 11.19 -10.30
C LEU A 78 -13.23 11.29 -9.85
N THR A 79 -13.47 11.19 -8.56
CA THR A 79 -14.80 11.26 -7.97
C THR A 79 -14.78 12.10 -6.71
N LYS A 80 -15.94 12.67 -6.33
CA LYS A 80 -16.09 13.46 -5.10
C LYS A 80 -15.92 12.62 -3.82
N ASN A 81 -15.95 11.29 -3.94
CA ASN A 81 -15.80 10.38 -2.81
C ASN A 81 -14.33 10.08 -2.51
N HIS A 82 -13.41 10.45 -3.40
CA HIS A 82 -11.98 10.35 -3.15
C HIS A 82 -11.51 11.64 -2.49
N LEU A 83 -11.00 11.51 -1.27
CA LEU A 83 -10.57 12.65 -0.46
C LEU A 83 -9.08 12.93 -0.64
N VAL A 84 -8.65 14.15 -0.42
CA VAL A 84 -7.24 14.56 -0.42
C VAL A 84 -6.83 14.93 1.00
N ALA A 85 -5.64 14.51 1.40
CA ALA A 85 -4.99 14.83 2.66
C ALA A 85 -3.53 15.23 2.40
N HIS A 86 -2.93 16.03 3.30
CA HIS A 86 -1.57 16.52 3.13
C HIS A 86 -0.56 15.84 4.08
N SER A 87 -1.04 14.90 4.89
CA SER A 87 -0.18 14.11 5.78
C SER A 87 -0.83 12.77 6.14
N PRO A 88 -0.03 11.78 6.61
CA PRO A 88 -0.55 10.51 7.13
C PRO A 88 -1.62 10.69 8.21
N LYS A 89 -1.36 11.57 9.19
CA LYS A 89 -2.31 11.82 10.30
C LYS A 89 -3.61 12.47 9.84
N GLU A 90 -3.53 13.37 8.86
CA GLU A 90 -4.72 13.97 8.27
C GLU A 90 -5.54 12.92 7.52
N ALA A 91 -4.89 12.08 6.73
CA ALA A 91 -5.56 10.99 6.01
C ALA A 91 -6.33 10.05 6.96
N LEU A 92 -5.72 9.67 8.08
CA LEU A 92 -6.38 8.85 9.08
C LEU A 92 -7.58 9.54 9.75
N LYS A 93 -7.53 10.87 9.94
CA LYS A 93 -8.66 11.65 10.51
C LYS A 93 -9.87 11.74 9.59
N LEU A 94 -9.67 11.61 8.27
CA LEU A 94 -10.76 11.62 7.29
C LEU A 94 -11.52 10.28 7.25
N LEU A 95 -10.97 9.25 7.90
CA LEU A 95 -11.54 7.91 7.97
C LEU A 95 -12.04 7.63 9.39
N SER A 96 -13.18 6.98 9.52
CA SER A 96 -13.85 6.72 10.81
C SER A 96 -13.98 5.25 11.16
N ASP A 97 -13.54 4.36 10.30
CA ASP A 97 -13.78 2.92 10.41
C ASP A 97 -12.64 2.17 11.13
N PHE A 98 -12.85 0.87 11.37
CA PHE A 98 -11.97 0.07 12.22
C PHE A 98 -10.62 -0.25 11.60
N GLU A 99 -10.55 -0.40 10.27
CA GLU A 99 -9.33 -0.77 9.55
C GLU A 99 -9.11 0.12 8.33
N VAL A 100 -7.85 0.30 7.96
CA VAL A 100 -7.44 1.01 6.75
C VAL A 100 -6.22 0.34 6.14
N VAL A 101 -6.21 0.21 4.81
CA VAL A 101 -5.06 -0.26 4.05
C VAL A 101 -4.28 0.96 3.53
N VAL A 102 -2.97 0.97 3.76
CA VAL A 102 -2.01 1.90 3.14
C VAL A 102 -1.27 1.12 2.05
N ALA A 103 -1.35 1.60 0.81
CA ALA A 103 -0.85 0.86 -0.35
C ALA A 103 0.07 1.72 -1.24
N GLY A 104 1.04 2.33 -0.64
CA GLY A 104 2.13 2.95 -1.38
C GLY A 104 1.87 4.39 -1.88
N GLY A 105 2.85 5.01 -2.58
CA GLY A 105 4.19 4.50 -2.89
C GLY A 105 5.19 4.62 -1.76
N GLY A 106 6.45 4.35 -2.08
CA GLY A 106 7.51 4.23 -1.09
C GLY A 106 7.72 5.46 -0.19
N ALA A 107 7.42 6.67 -0.66
CA ALA A 107 7.46 7.88 0.17
C ALA A 107 6.35 7.90 1.22
N LEU A 108 5.13 7.50 0.83
CA LEU A 108 4.00 7.40 1.76
C LEU A 108 4.25 6.32 2.80
N ASN A 109 4.69 5.13 2.36
CA ASN A 109 5.02 4.02 3.24
C ASN A 109 6.05 4.44 4.30
N ALA A 110 7.13 5.11 3.88
CA ALA A 110 8.17 5.62 4.76
C ALA A 110 7.61 6.62 5.79
N SER A 111 6.74 7.55 5.36
CA SER A 111 6.13 8.53 6.27
C SER A 111 5.22 7.88 7.32
N PHE A 112 4.43 6.89 6.95
CA PHE A 112 3.59 6.15 7.90
C PHE A 112 4.43 5.38 8.94
N VAL A 113 5.53 4.75 8.50
CA VAL A 113 6.43 4.01 9.41
C VAL A 113 7.22 4.96 10.31
N GLU A 114 7.75 6.06 9.77
CA GLU A 114 8.46 7.10 10.53
C GLU A 114 7.59 7.65 11.66
N GLU A 115 6.31 7.96 11.36
CA GLU A 115 5.35 8.49 12.33
C GLU A 115 4.75 7.41 13.26
N ASN A 116 5.22 6.16 13.17
CA ASN A 116 4.76 5.02 13.99
C ASN A 116 3.24 4.74 13.88
N LEU A 117 2.69 4.90 12.68
CA LEU A 117 1.26 4.78 12.41
C LEU A 117 0.83 3.40 11.91
N ILE A 118 1.76 2.53 11.49
CA ILE A 118 1.46 1.18 11.00
C ILE A 118 1.36 0.21 12.16
N ASP A 119 0.32 -0.62 12.15
CA ASP A 119 0.11 -1.70 13.13
C ASP A 119 0.53 -3.07 12.57
N GLU A 120 0.16 -3.34 11.32
CA GLU A 120 0.46 -4.60 10.65
C GLU A 120 0.97 -4.38 9.22
N ILE A 121 1.74 -5.32 8.72
CA ILE A 121 2.32 -5.27 7.38
C ILE A 121 2.04 -6.61 6.68
N PHE A 122 1.44 -6.55 5.50
CA PHE A 122 1.37 -7.66 4.55
C PHE A 122 2.33 -7.37 3.41
N ILE A 123 3.23 -8.31 3.14
CA ILE A 123 4.19 -8.25 2.04
C ILE A 123 4.04 -9.49 1.18
N ASP A 124 3.67 -9.28 -0.07
CA ASP A 124 3.66 -10.31 -1.10
C ASP A 124 4.97 -10.25 -1.88
N ILE A 125 5.71 -11.35 -1.87
CA ILE A 125 7.02 -11.44 -2.52
C ILE A 125 6.81 -12.12 -3.87
N GLU A 126 6.94 -11.32 -4.94
CA GLU A 126 6.92 -11.79 -6.30
C GLU A 126 8.27 -12.45 -6.68
N PRO A 127 8.25 -13.51 -7.49
CA PRO A 127 9.45 -14.26 -7.87
C PRO A 127 10.28 -13.53 -8.95
N ILE A 128 10.65 -12.29 -8.68
CA ILE A 128 11.40 -11.41 -9.60
C ILE A 128 12.48 -10.63 -8.84
N ILE A 129 13.56 -10.29 -9.54
CA ILE A 129 14.61 -9.35 -9.09
C ILE A 129 14.63 -8.18 -10.06
N LEU A 130 14.57 -6.96 -9.53
CA LEU A 130 14.65 -5.72 -10.30
C LEU A 130 15.98 -5.01 -10.03
N GLY A 131 16.76 -4.71 -11.07
CA GLY A 131 18.07 -4.04 -10.92
C GLY A 131 17.91 -2.59 -10.49
N ARG A 132 16.92 -1.86 -11.05
CA ARG A 132 16.53 -0.51 -10.67
C ARG A 132 15.04 -0.48 -10.44
N GLY A 133 14.61 0.30 -9.44
CA GLY A 133 13.20 0.39 -9.13
C GLY A 133 12.93 1.38 -8.01
N ILE A 134 11.67 1.45 -7.65
CA ILE A 134 11.18 2.24 -6.53
C ILE A 134 11.19 1.34 -5.30
N PRO A 135 11.92 1.68 -4.23
CA PRO A 135 11.98 0.84 -3.03
C PRO A 135 10.66 0.89 -2.24
N LEU A 136 10.41 -0.18 -1.47
CA LEU A 136 9.26 -0.29 -0.56
C LEU A 136 9.15 0.92 0.39
N PHE A 137 10.28 1.38 0.89
CA PHE A 137 10.41 2.59 1.69
C PHE A 137 11.46 3.50 1.07
N ARG A 138 11.12 4.77 0.87
CA ARG A 138 12.13 5.78 0.52
C ARG A 138 13.00 6.12 1.72
N ASP A 139 14.17 6.69 1.42
CA ASP A 139 15.17 7.07 2.43
C ASP A 139 14.57 7.95 3.52
N LYS A 140 14.50 7.41 4.70
CA LYS A 140 14.10 8.02 5.96
C LYS A 140 14.79 7.31 7.10
N ASP A 141 15.13 8.04 8.16
CA ASP A 141 15.73 7.48 9.35
C ASP A 141 14.67 6.88 10.27
N PHE A 142 14.46 5.55 10.17
CA PHE A 142 13.64 4.81 11.11
C PHE A 142 14.16 3.37 11.26
N GLU A 143 13.89 2.80 12.42
CA GLU A 143 14.04 1.38 12.70
C GLU A 143 12.76 0.88 13.37
N ARG A 144 12.22 -0.24 12.91
CA ARG A 144 11.05 -0.90 13.52
C ARG A 144 11.29 -2.39 13.59
N LYS A 145 11.06 -2.95 14.78
CA LYS A 145 11.07 -4.40 14.95
C LYS A 145 9.72 -4.96 14.57
N LEU A 146 9.75 -6.13 13.96
CA LEU A 146 8.56 -6.81 13.47
C LEU A 146 8.45 -8.17 14.17
N LYS A 147 7.21 -8.59 14.42
CA LYS A 147 6.88 -9.95 14.87
C LYS A 147 6.13 -10.65 13.74
N LEU A 148 6.67 -11.75 13.23
CA LEU A 148 5.98 -12.57 12.25
C LEU A 148 4.72 -13.15 12.88
N LEU A 149 3.57 -12.91 12.25
CA LEU A 149 2.27 -13.44 12.64
C LEU A 149 1.90 -14.65 11.80
N ASP A 150 2.10 -14.57 10.49
CA ASP A 150 1.74 -15.64 9.55
C ASP A 150 2.62 -15.58 8.29
N GLN A 151 2.68 -16.72 7.59
CA GLN A 151 3.26 -16.85 6.25
C GLN A 151 2.45 -17.86 5.45
N LYS A 152 2.16 -17.56 4.20
CA LYS A 152 1.44 -18.47 3.32
C LYS A 152 1.87 -18.32 1.87
N LYS A 153 1.73 -19.40 1.09
CA LYS A 153 1.77 -19.31 -0.37
C LYS A 153 0.45 -18.72 -0.87
N ILE A 154 0.52 -17.72 -1.73
CA ILE A 154 -0.64 -17.15 -2.43
C ILE A 154 -0.72 -17.63 -3.86
N ALA A 155 0.40 -18.08 -4.43
CA ALA A 155 0.51 -18.76 -5.71
C ALA A 155 1.67 -19.78 -5.65
N ASP A 156 1.94 -20.49 -6.74
CA ASP A 156 2.98 -21.54 -6.78
C ASP A 156 4.37 -21.01 -6.41
N ASN A 157 4.71 -19.80 -6.82
CA ASN A 157 6.02 -19.19 -6.62
C ASN A 157 5.98 -17.92 -5.76
N GLU A 158 4.84 -17.61 -5.13
CA GLU A 158 4.65 -16.38 -4.36
C GLU A 158 4.34 -16.68 -2.91
N ILE A 159 4.93 -15.89 -2.02
CA ILE A 159 4.73 -16.00 -0.58
C ILE A 159 4.24 -14.66 -0.02
N GLN A 160 3.23 -14.73 0.83
CA GLN A 160 2.79 -13.61 1.65
C GLN A 160 3.36 -13.74 3.04
N LEU A 161 3.94 -12.65 3.55
CA LEU A 161 4.36 -12.49 4.94
C LEU A 161 3.45 -11.51 5.65
N HIS A 162 3.00 -11.88 6.85
CA HIS A 162 2.18 -11.02 7.70
C HIS A 162 2.92 -10.73 9.01
N TYR A 163 3.16 -9.44 9.27
CA TYR A 163 3.88 -8.98 10.46
C TYR A 163 3.07 -8.01 11.29
N GLN A 164 3.28 -8.07 12.59
CA GLN A 164 2.94 -6.99 13.53
C GLN A 164 4.14 -6.05 13.66
N VAL A 165 3.88 -4.75 13.63
CA VAL A 165 4.88 -3.72 13.95
C VAL A 165 4.94 -3.57 15.48
N LEU A 166 6.13 -3.75 16.06
CA LEU A 166 6.34 -3.56 17.50
C LEU A 166 6.58 -2.07 17.77
N LYS A 167 5.68 -1.46 18.54
CA LYS A 167 5.73 -0.05 18.92
C LYS A 167 6.46 0.13 20.24
#